data_6c7b9bdddecca736138c02de278344b7
#
_entry.id   6c7b9bdddecca736138c02de278344b7
#
_cell.length_a   1.000
_cell.length_b   1.000
_cell.length_c   1.000
_cell.angle_alpha   90.00
_cell.angle_beta   90.00
_cell.angle_gamma   90.00
#
_symmetry.space_group_name_H-M   'P 1'
#
loop_
_entity.id
_entity.type
_entity.pdbx_description
1 polymer ?
#
loop_
_entity_poly.entity_id
_entity_poly.type
_entity_poly.pdbx_seq_one_letter_code
_entity_poly.pdbx_strand_id
1 'polypeptide(L)'
;DPKTMKVTQVNEVDANLALESTASAYGELMQNTVMYDENGNLYLAGLLKKDGIEYGSLLRMKAGATNFDAGYNALPNPEGKLHTIQYLGNGKALVYMRNHKAELASGVKPTGIDAVNNFYAIVDLNSSTRERVKYNGTDLPYCSGRFSQRSVIVAGKAYIGIANKEALSAGVYIYDIATGMVEEGVKLESGFCFDIIRAMKVEK
;
A
#
# COMPACT_ATOMS: atom_id res chain seq x y z
N ASP A 1 18.29 11.25 15.32
CA ASP A 1 18.59 10.65 16.62
C ASP A 1 17.44 10.98 17.60
N PRO A 2 16.65 9.99 18.03
CA PRO A 2 15.48 10.21 18.87
C PRO A 2 15.83 10.68 20.29
N LYS A 3 17.06 10.48 20.76
CA LYS A 3 17.49 10.93 22.09
C LYS A 3 17.84 12.41 22.10
N THR A 4 18.38 12.91 21.00
CA THR A 4 18.84 14.30 20.90
C THR A 4 17.89 15.17 20.08
N MET A 5 16.91 14.58 19.43
CA MET A 5 16.00 15.22 18.48
C MET A 5 16.72 15.97 17.35
N LYS A 6 17.94 15.53 17.03
CA LYS A 6 18.75 16.11 15.95
C LYS A 6 18.64 15.27 14.70
N VAL A 7 18.51 15.94 13.57
CA VAL A 7 18.71 15.32 12.25
C VAL A 7 20.19 15.00 12.11
N THR A 8 20.53 13.73 11.99
CA THR A 8 21.92 13.26 11.85
C THR A 8 22.32 13.05 10.41
N GLN A 9 21.34 12.85 9.53
CA GLN A 9 21.56 12.65 8.11
C GLN A 9 20.33 13.07 7.31
N VAL A 10 20.56 13.66 6.15
CA VAL A 10 19.55 13.94 5.11
C VAL A 10 20.02 13.24 3.84
N ASN A 11 19.16 12.43 3.26
CA ASN A 11 19.42 11.79 1.97
C ASN A 11 18.58 12.50 0.90
N GLU A 12 19.23 12.93 -0.13
CA GLU A 12 18.57 13.39 -1.35
C GLU A 12 18.42 12.19 -2.29
N VAL A 13 17.20 11.95 -2.75
CA VAL A 13 16.96 11.04 -3.86
C VAL A 13 17.33 11.78 -5.12
N ASP A 14 17.88 11.06 -6.11
CA ASP A 14 18.34 11.61 -7.39
C ASP A 14 17.43 12.76 -7.86
N ALA A 15 18.02 13.94 -8.10
CA ALA A 15 17.32 15.16 -8.47
C ALA A 15 16.50 15.04 -9.76
N ASN A 16 16.72 14.00 -10.55
CA ASN A 16 15.92 13.68 -11.75
C ASN A 16 14.60 12.96 -11.42
N LEU A 17 14.41 12.53 -10.17
CA LEU A 17 13.19 11.92 -9.70
C LEU A 17 12.54 12.87 -8.68
N ALA A 18 11.53 13.61 -9.11
CA ALA A 18 10.72 14.40 -8.18
C ALA A 18 9.91 13.44 -7.29
N LEU A 19 10.52 12.99 -6.19
CA LEU A 19 9.90 12.08 -5.25
C LEU A 19 9.27 12.86 -4.10
N GLU A 20 7.99 12.62 -3.87
CA GLU A 20 7.27 13.11 -2.72
C GLU A 20 6.84 11.91 -1.86
N SER A 21 6.96 12.01 -0.54
CA SER A 21 6.38 11.01 0.35
C SER A 21 4.86 11.02 0.22
N THR A 22 4.26 9.86 0.04
CA THR A 22 2.80 9.75 -0.07
C THR A 22 2.07 9.95 1.24
N ALA A 23 2.78 9.90 2.37
CA ALA A 23 2.20 9.92 3.72
C ALA A 23 2.18 11.28 4.37
N SER A 24 2.88 12.24 3.86
CA SER A 24 3.27 13.45 4.61
C SER A 24 2.10 14.34 5.03
N ALA A 25 0.96 14.25 4.37
CA ALA A 25 -0.12 15.20 4.61
C ALA A 25 -1.18 14.71 5.63
N TYR A 26 -1.16 13.44 6.01
CA TYR A 26 -2.29 12.82 6.72
C TYR A 26 -1.84 11.82 7.79
N GLY A 27 -0.84 12.20 8.56
CA GLY A 27 -0.27 11.35 9.61
C GLY A 27 -1.29 10.85 10.64
N GLU A 28 -2.33 11.61 10.89
CA GLU A 28 -3.44 11.22 11.77
C GLU A 28 -4.25 10.03 11.24
N LEU A 29 -4.22 9.74 9.97
CA LEU A 29 -4.91 8.59 9.37
C LEU A 29 -4.13 7.28 9.54
N MET A 30 -2.95 7.34 10.11
CA MET A 30 -2.12 6.17 10.49
C MET A 30 -1.93 5.17 9.35
N GLN A 31 -1.76 5.66 8.13
CA GLN A 31 -1.44 4.81 6.98
C GLN A 31 0.00 4.27 7.08
N ASN A 32 0.16 2.99 6.81
CA ASN A 32 1.47 2.36 6.78
C ASN A 32 2.16 2.67 5.44
N THR A 33 3.10 3.58 5.43
CA THR A 33 3.87 3.98 4.24
C THR A 33 5.34 3.63 4.34
N VAL A 34 5.74 3.06 5.47
CA VAL A 34 7.09 2.56 5.75
C VAL A 34 6.98 1.13 6.24
N MET A 35 7.87 0.27 5.78
CA MET A 35 8.00 -1.10 6.28
C MET A 35 9.48 -1.52 6.32
N TYR A 36 9.76 -2.56 7.08
CA TYR A 36 11.06 -3.24 7.11
C TYR A 36 10.87 -4.71 6.75
N ASP A 37 11.84 -5.28 6.05
CA ASP A 37 11.91 -6.73 5.86
C ASP A 37 12.69 -7.40 7.01
N GLU A 38 12.79 -8.74 6.99
CA GLU A 38 13.51 -9.53 7.98
C GLU A 38 15.02 -9.26 7.98
N ASN A 39 15.57 -8.70 6.91
CA ASN A 39 16.98 -8.36 6.80
C ASN A 39 17.26 -6.93 7.30
N GLY A 40 16.22 -6.20 7.73
CA GLY A 40 16.31 -4.82 8.18
C GLY A 40 16.39 -3.79 7.06
N ASN A 41 16.10 -4.18 5.82
CA ASN A 41 15.98 -3.20 4.73
C ASN A 41 14.70 -2.37 4.93
N LEU A 42 14.85 -1.06 4.80
CA LEU A 42 13.75 -0.10 4.85
C LEU A 42 13.12 0.02 3.46
N TYR A 43 11.80 0.03 3.42
CA TYR A 43 11.02 0.38 2.23
C TYR A 43 10.11 1.57 2.53
N LEU A 44 10.05 2.49 1.59
CA LEU A 44 9.25 3.71 1.69
C LEU A 44 8.34 3.83 0.46
N ALA A 45 7.04 4.00 0.71
CA ALA A 45 6.10 4.39 -0.33
C ALA A 45 6.38 5.83 -0.76
N GLY A 46 6.75 6.00 -2.01
CA GLY A 46 7.05 7.29 -2.62
C GLY A 46 6.05 7.65 -3.73
N LEU A 47 6.05 8.90 -4.11
CA LEU A 47 5.33 9.43 -5.25
C LEU A 47 6.36 9.95 -6.25
N LEU A 48 6.37 9.37 -7.43
CA LEU A 48 7.17 9.84 -8.57
C LEU A 48 6.28 10.68 -9.48
N LYS A 49 6.77 11.84 -9.86
CA LYS A 49 6.12 12.71 -10.83
C LYS A 49 6.97 12.79 -12.10
N LYS A 50 6.42 12.35 -13.22
CA LYS A 50 7.08 12.38 -14.52
C LYS A 50 6.08 12.82 -15.58
N ASP A 51 6.48 13.78 -16.40
CA ASP A 51 5.65 14.31 -17.51
C ASP A 51 4.25 14.78 -17.06
N GLY A 52 4.16 15.33 -15.83
CA GLY A 52 2.91 15.78 -15.24
C GLY A 52 2.02 14.66 -14.66
N ILE A 53 2.46 13.41 -14.71
CA ILE A 53 1.74 12.23 -14.23
C ILE A 53 2.36 11.75 -12.93
N GLU A 54 1.51 11.43 -11.97
CA GLU A 54 1.91 10.88 -10.67
C GLU A 54 1.89 9.35 -10.68
N TYR A 55 2.99 8.73 -10.25
CA TYR A 55 3.15 7.29 -10.16
C TYR A 55 3.51 6.86 -8.75
N GLY A 56 3.00 5.72 -8.32
CA GLY A 56 3.49 5.08 -7.11
C GLY A 56 4.91 4.54 -7.32
N SER A 57 5.75 4.74 -6.32
CA SER A 57 7.12 4.22 -6.28
C SER A 57 7.38 3.54 -4.94
N LEU A 58 8.13 2.48 -4.95
CA LEU A 58 8.61 1.82 -3.74
C LEU A 58 10.13 1.95 -3.67
N LEU A 59 10.60 2.76 -2.75
CA LEU A 59 12.02 2.99 -2.52
C LEU A 59 12.56 1.97 -1.51
N ARG A 60 13.81 1.56 -1.67
CA ARG A 60 14.51 0.68 -0.73
C ARG A 60 15.79 1.34 -0.23
N MET A 61 16.04 1.20 1.07
CA MET A 61 17.34 1.44 1.68
C MET A 61 17.80 0.15 2.33
N LYS A 62 18.96 -0.37 1.92
CA LYS A 62 19.52 -1.60 2.52
C LYS A 62 19.93 -1.37 3.97
N ALA A 63 19.84 -2.42 4.79
CA ALA A 63 20.30 -2.38 6.17
C ALA A 63 21.75 -1.88 6.26
N GLY A 64 22.00 -0.90 7.12
CA GLY A 64 23.31 -0.27 7.28
C GLY A 64 23.70 0.71 6.17
N ALA A 65 22.91 0.85 5.11
CA ALA A 65 23.14 1.87 4.09
C ALA A 65 22.69 3.25 4.57
N THR A 66 23.28 4.28 4.00
CA THR A 66 22.93 5.68 4.27
C THR A 66 22.15 6.33 3.13
N ASN A 67 22.03 5.65 2.00
CA ASN A 67 21.35 6.14 0.81
C ASN A 67 20.32 5.13 0.30
N PHE A 68 19.31 5.61 -0.40
CA PHE A 68 18.40 4.75 -1.14
C PHE A 68 19.14 4.03 -2.27
N ASP A 69 18.69 2.82 -2.55
CA ASP A 69 19.21 1.98 -3.63
C ASP A 69 18.69 2.54 -4.98
N ALA A 70 19.56 3.25 -5.69
CA ALA A 70 19.22 3.97 -6.92
C ALA A 70 18.71 3.05 -8.06
N GLY A 71 19.09 1.78 -8.04
CA GLY A 71 18.65 0.80 -9.05
C GLY A 71 17.35 0.08 -8.68
N TYR A 72 16.80 0.33 -7.49
CA TYR A 72 15.64 -0.40 -7.00
C TYR A 72 14.32 0.29 -7.38
N ASN A 73 13.46 -0.44 -8.05
CA ASN A 73 12.07 -0.07 -8.24
C ASN A 73 11.21 -1.34 -8.35
N ALA A 74 10.49 -1.66 -7.30
CA ALA A 74 9.57 -2.81 -7.29
C ALA A 74 8.27 -2.57 -8.06
N LEU A 75 8.04 -1.38 -8.57
CA LEU A 75 6.87 -1.00 -9.35
C LEU A 75 7.30 -0.40 -10.70
N PRO A 76 7.92 -1.21 -11.59
CA PRO A 76 8.53 -0.70 -12.82
C PRO A 76 7.51 -0.13 -13.82
N ASN A 77 6.26 -0.57 -13.74
CA ASN A 77 5.17 -0.05 -14.54
C ASN A 77 4.47 1.05 -13.78
N PRO A 78 4.35 2.25 -14.37
CA PRO A 78 3.70 3.35 -13.72
C PRO A 78 2.23 3.01 -13.45
N GLU A 79 1.92 2.89 -12.18
CA GLU A 79 0.54 2.80 -11.70
C GLU A 79 0.34 3.87 -10.65
N GLY A 80 -0.92 4.19 -10.40
CA GLY A 80 -1.27 5.31 -9.55
C GLY A 80 -0.69 5.23 -8.15
N LYS A 81 -0.97 6.22 -7.38
CA LYS A 81 -0.45 6.44 -6.04
C LYS A 81 -0.45 5.19 -5.17
N LEU A 82 0.66 4.92 -4.51
CA LEU A 82 0.81 3.90 -3.49
C LEU A 82 0.34 4.48 -2.14
N HIS A 83 -0.69 3.91 -1.54
CA HIS A 83 -1.29 4.43 -0.31
C HIS A 83 -0.74 3.79 0.95
N THR A 84 -0.66 2.46 0.97
CA THR A 84 -0.11 1.71 2.10
C THR A 84 0.75 0.55 1.63
N ILE A 85 1.74 0.22 2.46
CA ILE A 85 2.63 -0.93 2.26
C ILE A 85 2.76 -1.70 3.57
N GLN A 86 2.72 -3.02 3.51
CA GLN A 86 2.89 -3.89 4.69
C GLN A 86 3.71 -5.12 4.30
N TYR A 87 4.76 -5.38 5.06
CA TYR A 87 5.60 -6.55 4.82
C TYR A 87 4.87 -7.84 5.22
N LEU A 88 4.85 -8.82 4.32
CA LEU A 88 4.21 -10.12 4.53
C LEU A 88 5.18 -11.22 4.96
N GLY A 89 6.49 -10.98 4.80
CA GLY A 89 7.53 -11.99 4.94
C GLY A 89 8.00 -12.54 3.58
N ASN A 90 9.15 -13.22 3.61
CA ASN A 90 9.73 -13.89 2.44
C ASN A 90 9.84 -12.99 1.19
N GLY A 91 10.23 -11.73 1.37
CA GLY A 91 10.41 -10.78 0.28
C GLY A 91 9.10 -10.34 -0.39
N LYS A 92 7.94 -10.48 0.27
CA LYS A 92 6.64 -10.06 -0.26
C LYS A 92 6.03 -8.93 0.56
N ALA A 93 5.28 -8.07 -0.11
CA ALA A 93 4.54 -6.98 0.53
C ALA A 93 3.10 -6.92 0.01
N LEU A 94 2.16 -6.61 0.91
CA LEU A 94 0.81 -6.19 0.57
C LEU A 94 0.81 -4.68 0.35
N VAL A 95 0.30 -4.26 -0.81
CA VAL A 95 0.17 -2.85 -1.15
C VAL A 95 -1.28 -2.49 -1.43
N TYR A 96 -1.68 -1.29 -1.03
CA TYR A 96 -2.94 -0.66 -1.41
C TYR A 96 -2.62 0.53 -2.31
N MET A 97 -3.16 0.55 -3.51
CA MET A 97 -2.78 1.52 -4.53
C MET A 97 -3.93 1.88 -5.48
N ARG A 98 -3.77 3.00 -6.16
CA ARG A 98 -4.73 3.50 -7.13
C ARG A 98 -4.47 2.92 -8.52
N ASN A 99 -5.53 2.58 -9.25
CA ASN A 99 -5.43 2.22 -10.66
C ASN A 99 -5.42 3.48 -11.54
N HIS A 100 -4.22 3.92 -11.91
CA HIS A 100 -4.03 5.10 -12.73
C HIS A 100 -4.42 4.90 -14.20
N LYS A 101 -4.26 3.67 -14.72
CA LYS A 101 -4.62 3.36 -16.11
C LYS A 101 -6.12 3.50 -16.38
N ALA A 102 -6.95 3.13 -15.43
CA ALA A 102 -8.40 3.32 -15.55
C ALA A 102 -8.77 4.79 -15.63
N GLU A 103 -8.04 5.65 -14.93
CA GLU A 103 -8.21 7.10 -14.99
C GLU A 103 -7.87 7.67 -16.38
N LEU A 104 -6.71 7.26 -16.91
CA LEU A 104 -6.25 7.73 -18.20
C LEU A 104 -7.14 7.23 -19.36
N ALA A 105 -7.61 5.98 -19.28
CA ALA A 105 -8.45 5.38 -20.31
C ALA A 105 -9.84 6.01 -20.39
N SER A 106 -10.40 6.44 -19.26
CA SER A 106 -11.75 7.02 -19.21
C SER A 106 -11.78 8.52 -19.54
N GLY A 107 -10.62 9.19 -19.58
CA GLY A 107 -10.55 10.66 -19.70
C GLY A 107 -11.14 11.40 -18.50
N VAL A 108 -11.68 10.68 -17.53
CA VAL A 108 -12.25 11.21 -16.30
C VAL A 108 -11.23 11.04 -15.19
N LYS A 109 -10.70 12.14 -14.69
CA LYS A 109 -9.94 12.08 -13.43
C LYS A 109 -10.90 11.62 -12.35
N PRO A 110 -10.59 10.57 -11.58
CA PRO A 110 -11.39 10.22 -10.43
C PRO A 110 -11.39 11.43 -9.50
N THR A 111 -12.53 12.02 -9.41
CA THR A 111 -12.75 13.19 -8.58
C THR A 111 -13.13 12.73 -7.21
N GLY A 112 -12.30 13.02 -6.24
CA GLY A 112 -12.62 12.84 -4.84
C GLY A 112 -11.86 11.71 -4.15
N ILE A 113 -11.92 11.76 -2.84
CA ILE A 113 -11.25 10.82 -1.94
C ILE A 113 -11.91 9.45 -1.93
N ASP A 114 -13.15 9.37 -2.37
CA ASP A 114 -14.00 8.18 -2.33
C ASP A 114 -14.13 7.45 -3.68
N ALA A 115 -13.38 7.87 -4.68
CA ALA A 115 -13.36 7.22 -5.99
C ALA A 115 -13.08 5.71 -5.88
N VAL A 116 -13.86 4.90 -6.59
CA VAL A 116 -13.77 3.43 -6.61
C VAL A 116 -12.73 2.99 -7.63
N ASN A 117 -11.47 3.23 -7.35
CA ASN A 117 -10.37 2.92 -8.27
C ASN A 117 -9.11 2.41 -7.56
N ASN A 118 -9.22 2.10 -6.28
CA ASN A 118 -8.10 1.59 -5.50
C ASN A 118 -8.19 0.07 -5.35
N PHE A 119 -7.06 -0.61 -5.23
CA PHE A 119 -7.00 -2.06 -5.15
C PHE A 119 -5.85 -2.54 -4.28
N TYR A 120 -5.93 -3.80 -3.85
CA TYR A 120 -4.86 -4.48 -3.17
C TYR A 120 -4.08 -5.41 -4.11
N ALA A 121 -2.76 -5.42 -3.94
CA ALA A 121 -1.87 -6.30 -4.68
C ALA A 121 -0.76 -6.84 -3.78
N ILE A 122 -0.20 -7.99 -4.18
CA ILE A 122 1.02 -8.53 -3.63
C ILE A 122 2.18 -8.13 -4.54
N VAL A 123 3.20 -7.55 -3.95
CA VAL A 123 4.46 -7.20 -4.62
C VAL A 123 5.54 -8.17 -4.17
N ASP A 124 6.23 -8.78 -5.11
CA ASP A 124 7.48 -9.47 -4.85
C ASP A 124 8.62 -8.44 -4.89
N LEU A 125 9.27 -8.23 -3.77
CA LEU A 125 10.30 -7.21 -3.59
C LEU A 125 11.63 -7.55 -4.26
N ASN A 126 11.84 -8.80 -4.65
CA ASN A 126 13.06 -9.27 -5.31
C ASN A 126 12.94 -9.24 -6.83
N SER A 127 11.82 -9.71 -7.36
CA SER A 127 11.58 -9.78 -8.81
C SER A 127 10.90 -8.53 -9.37
N SER A 128 10.46 -7.63 -8.50
CA SER A 128 9.68 -6.43 -8.87
C SER A 128 8.38 -6.77 -9.62
N THR A 129 7.82 -7.94 -9.39
CA THR A 129 6.52 -8.34 -9.95
C THR A 129 5.39 -7.95 -9.01
N ARG A 130 4.21 -7.72 -9.58
CA ARG A 130 3.01 -7.36 -8.84
C ARG A 130 1.80 -8.11 -9.36
N GLU A 131 1.02 -8.70 -8.48
CA GLU A 131 -0.25 -9.32 -8.77
C GLU A 131 -1.36 -8.76 -7.90
N ARG A 132 -2.54 -8.50 -8.47
CA ARG A 132 -3.72 -8.17 -7.67
C ARG A 132 -4.09 -9.35 -6.78
N VAL A 133 -4.57 -9.07 -5.58
CA VAL A 133 -5.10 -10.11 -4.70
C VAL A 133 -6.35 -10.70 -5.34
N LYS A 134 -6.43 -12.03 -5.38
CA LYS A 134 -7.53 -12.78 -6.02
C LYS A 134 -8.26 -13.66 -5.01
N TYR A 135 -9.56 -13.74 -5.16
CA TYR A 135 -10.39 -14.73 -4.49
C TYR A 135 -11.08 -15.61 -5.54
N ASN A 136 -10.93 -16.93 -5.41
CA ASN A 136 -11.43 -17.90 -6.41
C ASN A 136 -11.05 -17.57 -7.86
N GLY A 137 -9.79 -17.13 -8.07
CA GLY A 137 -9.25 -16.80 -9.40
C GLY A 137 -9.68 -15.42 -9.94
N THR A 138 -10.56 -14.70 -9.26
CA THR A 138 -11.02 -13.37 -9.65
C THR A 138 -10.37 -12.30 -8.78
N ASP A 139 -9.91 -11.21 -9.41
CA ASP A 139 -9.36 -10.07 -8.69
C ASP A 139 -10.35 -9.52 -7.66
N LEU A 140 -9.89 -9.20 -6.46
CA LEU A 140 -10.73 -8.51 -5.48
C LEU A 140 -11.25 -7.20 -6.07
N PRO A 141 -12.49 -6.81 -5.71
CA PRO A 141 -13.10 -5.58 -6.22
C PRO A 141 -12.26 -4.34 -5.95
N TYR A 142 -12.45 -3.31 -6.75
CA TYR A 142 -11.91 -1.99 -6.44
C TYR A 142 -12.55 -1.41 -5.19
N CYS A 143 -11.75 -0.62 -4.47
CA CYS A 143 -12.13 0.03 -3.23
C CYS A 143 -12.27 1.54 -3.42
N SER A 144 -13.14 2.14 -2.61
CA SER A 144 -13.16 3.58 -2.37
C SER A 144 -12.14 3.98 -1.30
N GLY A 145 -11.74 5.26 -1.31
CA GLY A 145 -11.03 5.87 -0.19
C GLY A 145 -9.52 5.68 -0.24
N ARG A 146 -8.83 6.72 -0.64
CA ARG A 146 -7.36 6.77 -0.73
C ARG A 146 -6.66 6.94 0.63
N PHE A 147 -7.37 7.38 1.67
CA PHE A 147 -6.82 7.63 3.00
C PHE A 147 -7.12 6.50 4.00
N SER A 148 -7.41 5.32 3.50
CA SER A 148 -7.84 4.20 4.33
C SER A 148 -6.68 3.31 4.72
N GLN A 149 -6.73 2.74 5.92
CA GLN A 149 -5.87 1.65 6.38
C GLN A 149 -6.76 0.45 6.69
N ARG A 150 -7.23 -0.23 5.63
CA ARG A 150 -8.16 -1.36 5.74
C ARG A 150 -7.46 -2.71 5.74
N SER A 151 -6.17 -2.76 6.03
CA SER A 151 -5.45 -4.01 6.15
C SER A 151 -4.66 -4.07 7.43
N VAL A 152 -4.57 -5.27 8.01
CA VAL A 152 -3.76 -5.56 9.19
C VAL A 152 -3.22 -6.98 9.08
N ILE A 153 -1.98 -7.19 9.53
CA ILE A 153 -1.34 -8.49 9.54
C ILE A 153 -1.33 -9.02 10.97
N VAL A 154 -1.89 -10.19 11.18
CA VAL A 154 -1.96 -10.86 12.48
C VAL A 154 -1.76 -12.36 12.29
N ALA A 155 -0.86 -12.95 13.06
CA ALA A 155 -0.65 -14.41 13.15
C ALA A 155 -0.53 -15.10 11.77
N GLY A 156 0.29 -14.54 10.86
CA GLY A 156 0.54 -15.12 9.55
C GLY A 156 -0.59 -14.92 8.53
N LYS A 157 -1.57 -14.10 8.84
CA LYS A 157 -2.68 -13.76 7.95
C LYS A 157 -2.76 -12.24 7.74
N ALA A 158 -3.08 -11.82 6.51
CA ALA A 158 -3.42 -10.44 6.20
C ALA A 158 -4.95 -10.33 6.05
N TYR A 159 -5.56 -9.53 6.92
CA TYR A 159 -6.97 -9.19 6.85
C TYR A 159 -7.12 -7.97 5.96
N ILE A 160 -7.83 -8.11 4.84
CA ILE A 160 -7.91 -7.13 3.76
C ILE A 160 -9.35 -6.65 3.64
N GLY A 161 -9.60 -5.40 4.00
CA GLY A 161 -10.89 -4.78 3.91
C GLY A 161 -11.16 -4.21 2.52
N ILE A 162 -12.24 -4.64 1.93
CA ILE A 162 -12.78 -4.10 0.69
C ILE A 162 -13.99 -3.26 1.04
N ALA A 163 -14.00 -2.00 0.63
CA ALA A 163 -15.15 -1.11 0.83
C ALA A 163 -15.39 -0.28 -0.41
N ASN A 164 -16.63 -0.30 -0.86
CA ASN A 164 -17.13 0.51 -1.96
C ASN A 164 -18.21 1.47 -1.41
N LYS A 165 -17.84 2.74 -1.29
CA LYS A 165 -18.72 3.76 -0.71
C LYS A 165 -19.87 4.15 -1.67
N GLU A 166 -19.71 3.96 -2.97
CA GLU A 166 -20.79 4.20 -3.93
C GLU A 166 -21.86 3.10 -3.83
N ALA A 167 -21.44 1.84 -3.74
CA ALA A 167 -22.35 0.72 -3.61
C ALA A 167 -22.77 0.45 -2.14
N LEU A 168 -22.26 1.22 -1.18
CA LEU A 168 -22.47 1.03 0.26
C LEU A 168 -22.28 -0.43 0.69
N SER A 169 -21.19 -1.03 0.23
CA SER A 169 -20.85 -2.42 0.50
C SER A 169 -19.43 -2.55 1.04
N ALA A 170 -19.24 -3.41 2.01
CA ALA A 170 -17.93 -3.69 2.58
C ALA A 170 -17.81 -5.10 3.13
N GLY A 171 -16.58 -5.61 3.16
CA GLY A 171 -16.25 -6.91 3.74
C GLY A 171 -14.76 -7.06 3.96
N VAL A 172 -14.38 -8.16 4.57
CA VAL A 172 -12.99 -8.52 4.85
C VAL A 172 -12.66 -9.83 4.17
N TYR A 173 -11.56 -9.87 3.44
CA TYR A 173 -10.93 -11.08 2.92
C TYR A 173 -9.69 -11.39 3.76
N ILE A 174 -9.38 -12.67 3.88
CA ILE A 174 -8.26 -13.15 4.70
C ILE A 174 -7.27 -13.83 3.76
N TYR A 175 -6.10 -13.24 3.61
CA TYR A 175 -4.99 -13.79 2.84
C TYR A 175 -4.06 -14.55 3.79
N ASP A 176 -3.90 -15.84 3.57
CA ASP A 176 -2.93 -16.67 4.27
C ASP A 176 -1.54 -16.47 3.67
N ILE A 177 -0.61 -15.95 4.46
CA ILE A 177 0.72 -15.56 3.99
C ILE A 177 1.56 -16.78 3.59
N ALA A 178 1.38 -17.91 4.26
CA ALA A 178 2.16 -19.11 4.01
C ALA A 178 1.73 -19.82 2.72
N THR A 179 0.44 -19.85 2.44
CA THR A 179 -0.11 -20.60 1.29
C THR A 179 -0.46 -19.71 0.10
N GLY A 180 -0.65 -18.40 0.32
CA GLY A 180 -1.14 -17.47 -0.68
C GLY A 180 -2.65 -17.60 -0.96
N MET A 181 -3.35 -18.44 -0.23
CA MET A 181 -4.79 -18.63 -0.39
C MET A 181 -5.56 -17.44 0.22
N VAL A 182 -6.70 -17.15 -0.40
CA VAL A 182 -7.63 -16.13 0.09
C VAL A 182 -8.96 -16.78 0.43
N GLU A 183 -9.49 -16.44 1.57
CA GLU A 183 -10.83 -16.83 2.01
C GLU A 183 -11.69 -15.58 2.26
N GLU A 184 -13.00 -15.73 2.13
CA GLU A 184 -13.94 -14.67 2.47
C GLU A 184 -14.15 -14.68 3.99
N GLY A 185 -13.96 -13.53 4.62
CA GLY A 185 -14.20 -13.33 6.03
C GLY A 185 -15.57 -12.71 6.29
N VAL A 186 -15.60 -11.61 7.05
CA VAL A 186 -16.84 -10.92 7.41
C VAL A 186 -17.36 -10.08 6.27
N LYS A 187 -18.67 -10.17 5.98
CA LYS A 187 -19.40 -9.17 5.19
C LYS A 187 -20.17 -8.25 6.12
N LEU A 188 -20.15 -6.95 5.82
CA LEU A 188 -21.03 -6.00 6.49
C LEU A 188 -22.41 -6.01 5.84
N GLU A 189 -23.41 -5.65 6.62
CA GLU A 189 -24.73 -5.36 6.09
C GLU A 189 -24.68 -4.23 5.06
N SER A 190 -25.59 -4.26 4.09
CA SER A 190 -25.71 -3.20 3.09
C SER A 190 -25.94 -1.84 3.76
N GLY A 191 -25.29 -0.82 3.26
CA GLY A 191 -25.35 0.53 3.83
C GLY A 191 -24.19 0.91 4.75
N PHE A 192 -23.31 -0.04 5.10
CA PHE A 192 -22.18 0.21 5.95
C PHE A 192 -20.84 0.09 5.21
N CYS A 193 -19.92 0.99 5.53
CA CYS A 193 -18.54 0.97 5.09
C CYS A 193 -17.59 1.26 6.25
N PHE A 194 -16.32 0.98 6.08
CA PHE A 194 -15.27 1.29 7.07
C PHE A 194 -14.00 1.74 6.36
N ASP A 195 -13.18 2.50 7.09
CA ASP A 195 -11.91 3.02 6.57
C ASP A 195 -10.68 2.46 7.29
N ILE A 196 -10.88 1.82 8.44
CA ILE A 196 -9.78 1.35 9.28
C ILE A 196 -10.08 -0.05 9.82
N ILE A 197 -9.10 -0.95 9.75
CA ILE A 197 -9.05 -2.21 10.49
C ILE A 197 -7.88 -2.14 11.48
N ARG A 198 -8.12 -2.57 12.71
CA ARG A 198 -7.11 -2.65 13.76
C ARG A 198 -7.17 -4.00 14.46
N ALA A 199 -5.99 -4.54 14.77
CA ALA A 199 -5.88 -5.63 15.73
C ALA A 199 -5.75 -5.04 17.14
N MET A 200 -6.53 -5.55 18.06
CA MET A 200 -6.42 -5.21 19.48
C MET A 200 -5.94 -6.42 20.26
N LYS A 201 -5.00 -6.20 21.19
CA LYS A 201 -4.68 -7.21 22.18
C LYS A 201 -5.80 -7.17 23.22
N VAL A 202 -6.44 -8.31 23.44
CA VAL A 202 -7.30 -8.48 24.62
C VAL A 202 -6.39 -8.93 25.74
N GLU A 203 -6.14 -8.07 26.70
CA GLU A 203 -5.51 -8.46 27.95
C GLU A 203 -6.51 -9.35 28.70
N LYS A 204 -6.04 -10.56 29.06
CA LYS A 204 -6.82 -11.51 29.85
C LYS A 204 -6.63 -11.24 31.32
#